data_9fbe8140276181414c269b245d82504f
#
_entry.id   9fbe8140276181414c269b245d82504f
#
_cell.length_a   1.000
_cell.length_b   1.000
_cell.length_c   1.000
_cell.angle_alpha   90.00
_cell.angle_beta   90.00
_cell.angle_gamma   90.00
#
_symmetry.space_group_name_H-M   'P 1'
#
loop_
_entity.id
_entity.type
_entity.pdbx_description
1 polymer ?
#
loop_
_entity_poly.entity_id
_entity_poly.type
_entity_poly.pdbx_seq_one_letter_code
_entity_poly.pdbx_strand_id
1 'polypeptide(L)'
;STLYQQFSTPLDLAYVAAFAAEIKAADHVLEPSAGTGMLAVHALASGASLTLNELAPTRADILASVFSSASLSRFNAEQIDDYLPRKVLPSVVLMNPPFSAKANVAGTVRGTDMLHLTSALRRLAPGGRLVAITSAHCTPAHPDYADAFVKITPLSRIVFSAALNDRSFRAHGTSIASRLTVIDKIADAKAESAVFHD
;
A
#
# COMPACT_ATOMS: atom_id res chain seq x y z
N SER A 1 14.94 -0.96 13.12
CA SER A 1 14.34 -0.38 14.33
C SER A 1 13.08 -1.16 14.68
N THR A 2 13.12 -1.85 15.82
CA THR A 2 12.01 -2.69 16.34
C THR A 2 10.75 -1.89 16.73
N LEU A 3 10.85 -0.57 16.83
CA LEU A 3 9.74 0.31 17.22
C LEU A 3 8.62 0.39 16.20
N TYR A 4 8.90 0.20 14.90
CA TYR A 4 7.92 0.41 13.82
C TYR A 4 7.68 -0.83 12.95
N GLN A 5 8.23 -2.01 13.30
CA GLN A 5 8.19 -3.24 12.47
C GLN A 5 8.48 -2.97 10.97
N GLN A 6 9.48 -2.14 10.73
CA GLN A 6 9.83 -1.64 9.41
C GLN A 6 10.81 -2.62 8.75
N PHE A 7 10.28 -3.56 8.00
CA PHE A 7 11.08 -4.45 7.15
C PHE A 7 11.16 -3.87 5.74
N SER A 8 12.36 -3.85 5.18
CA SER A 8 12.53 -3.51 3.77
C SER A 8 11.90 -4.61 2.90
N THR A 9 11.21 -4.22 1.84
CA THR A 9 10.64 -5.18 0.90
C THR A 9 11.78 -5.93 0.19
N PRO A 10 11.77 -7.28 0.14
CA PRO A 10 12.69 -8.05 -0.66
C PRO A 10 12.64 -7.65 -2.13
N LEU A 11 13.78 -7.68 -2.83
CA LEU A 11 13.89 -7.19 -4.21
C LEU A 11 13.01 -7.98 -5.19
N ASP A 12 12.97 -9.29 -5.05
CA ASP A 12 12.14 -10.20 -5.84
C ASP A 12 10.64 -9.92 -5.63
N LEU A 13 10.25 -9.69 -4.41
CA LEU A 13 8.87 -9.37 -4.07
C LEU A 13 8.48 -7.96 -4.54
N ALA A 14 9.41 -6.99 -4.47
CA ALA A 14 9.21 -5.66 -5.01
C ALA A 14 9.01 -5.70 -6.53
N TYR A 15 9.79 -6.54 -7.22
CA TYR A 15 9.62 -6.76 -8.66
C TYR A 15 8.25 -7.36 -8.99
N VAL A 16 7.82 -8.41 -8.28
CA VAL A 16 6.51 -9.05 -8.49
C VAL A 16 5.37 -8.06 -8.23
N ALA A 17 5.46 -7.25 -7.18
CA ALA A 17 4.45 -6.24 -6.88
C ALA A 17 4.36 -5.17 -7.98
N ALA A 18 5.51 -4.68 -8.46
CA ALA A 18 5.56 -3.71 -9.56
C ALA A 18 5.06 -4.29 -10.88
N PHE A 19 5.38 -5.56 -11.16
CA PHE A 19 4.86 -6.27 -12.32
C PHE A 19 3.34 -6.40 -12.29
N ALA A 20 2.77 -6.79 -11.13
CA ALA A 20 1.32 -6.89 -10.94
C ALA A 20 0.61 -5.54 -11.03
N ALA A 21 1.32 -4.45 -10.73
CA ALA A 21 0.80 -3.09 -10.84
C ALA A 21 0.69 -2.58 -12.29
N GLU A 22 1.37 -3.23 -13.25
CA GLU A 22 1.37 -2.86 -14.68
C GLU A 22 1.72 -1.38 -14.93
N ILE A 23 2.73 -0.87 -14.21
CA ILE A 23 3.09 0.55 -14.21
C ILE A 23 3.55 1.00 -15.60
N LYS A 24 3.04 2.13 -16.06
CA LYS A 24 3.37 2.78 -17.31
C LYS A 24 4.05 4.14 -17.08
N ALA A 25 4.78 4.64 -18.05
CA ALA A 25 5.47 5.93 -17.96
C ALA A 25 4.51 7.12 -17.71
N ALA A 26 3.26 7.01 -18.13
CA ALA A 26 2.24 8.04 -17.88
C ALA A 26 1.62 7.99 -16.48
N ASP A 27 1.94 6.98 -15.68
CA ASP A 27 1.36 6.83 -14.35
C ASP A 27 1.95 7.79 -13.34
N HIS A 28 1.16 8.06 -12.33
CA HIS A 28 1.59 8.66 -11.08
C HIS A 28 1.50 7.60 -9.98
N VAL A 29 2.64 7.21 -9.44
CA VAL A 29 2.72 6.16 -8.42
C VAL A 29 2.85 6.79 -7.04
N LEU A 30 2.00 6.36 -6.11
CA LEU A 30 2.11 6.67 -4.69
C LEU A 30 2.65 5.44 -3.94
N GLU A 31 3.70 5.64 -3.15
CA GLU A 31 4.14 4.68 -2.13
C GLU A 31 3.96 5.32 -0.74
N PRO A 32 2.88 4.96 0.01
CA PRO A 32 2.51 5.65 1.25
C PRO A 32 3.38 5.28 2.46
N SER A 33 4.17 4.22 2.37
CA SER A 33 5.10 3.75 3.41
C SER A 33 6.39 3.26 2.73
N ALA A 34 7.15 4.22 2.16
CA ALA A 34 8.19 3.92 1.19
C ALA A 34 9.44 3.23 1.76
N GLY A 35 9.65 3.33 3.06
CA GLY A 35 10.80 2.69 3.70
C GLY A 35 12.12 3.15 3.09
N THR A 36 12.83 2.24 2.43
CA THR A 36 14.06 2.53 1.69
C THR A 36 13.86 2.68 0.18
N GLY A 37 12.61 2.63 -0.29
CA GLY A 37 12.25 2.86 -1.70
C GLY A 37 12.37 1.63 -2.62
N MET A 38 12.35 0.42 -2.07
CA MET A 38 12.52 -0.80 -2.88
C MET A 38 11.39 -1.02 -3.90
N LEU A 39 10.16 -0.64 -3.59
CA LEU A 39 9.05 -0.63 -4.55
C LEU A 39 9.18 0.55 -5.53
N ALA A 40 9.55 1.73 -5.03
CA ALA A 40 9.71 2.95 -5.82
C ALA A 40 10.75 2.82 -6.94
N VAL A 41 11.82 2.04 -6.74
CA VAL A 41 12.85 1.81 -7.78
C VAL A 41 12.23 1.26 -9.08
N HIS A 42 11.31 0.32 -8.98
CA HIS A 42 10.64 -0.27 -10.15
C HIS A 42 9.70 0.72 -10.83
N ALA A 43 9.00 1.55 -10.04
CA ALA A 43 8.15 2.60 -10.58
C ALA A 43 8.98 3.69 -11.30
N LEU A 44 10.12 4.09 -10.72
CA LEU A 44 11.06 5.00 -11.37
C LEU A 44 11.59 4.43 -12.69
N ALA A 45 11.97 3.15 -12.70
CA ALA A 45 12.47 2.46 -13.90
C ALA A 45 11.43 2.39 -15.03
N SER A 46 10.12 2.44 -14.71
CA SER A 46 9.03 2.49 -15.68
C SER A 46 8.82 3.89 -16.27
N GLY A 47 9.52 4.92 -15.78
CA GLY A 47 9.36 6.31 -16.20
C GLY A 47 8.18 7.03 -15.55
N ALA A 48 7.50 6.41 -14.59
CA ALA A 48 6.37 7.01 -13.89
C ALA A 48 6.79 8.15 -12.95
N SER A 49 5.90 9.10 -12.72
CA SER A 49 6.08 10.12 -11.68
C SER A 49 5.80 9.53 -10.30
N LEU A 50 6.52 10.02 -9.27
CA LEU A 50 6.47 9.43 -7.92
C LEU A 50 6.03 10.44 -6.87
N THR A 51 5.15 9.99 -5.99
CA THR A 51 4.94 10.56 -4.66
C THR A 51 5.30 9.51 -3.62
N LEU A 52 6.27 9.80 -2.77
CA LEU A 52 6.74 8.93 -1.70
C LEU A 52 6.37 9.53 -0.35
N ASN A 53 5.95 8.69 0.57
CA ASN A 53 5.71 9.07 1.95
C ASN A 53 6.46 8.13 2.90
N GLU A 54 7.23 8.70 3.83
CA GLU A 54 7.95 7.93 4.84
C GLU A 54 8.00 8.72 6.16
N LEU A 55 7.47 8.14 7.21
CA LEU A 55 7.34 8.80 8.51
C LEU A 55 8.70 8.96 9.23
N ALA A 56 9.58 7.98 9.10
CA ALA A 56 10.87 7.96 9.79
C ALA A 56 11.87 8.94 9.13
N PRO A 57 12.42 9.93 9.88
CA PRO A 57 13.30 10.96 9.34
C PRO A 57 14.47 10.41 8.53
N THR A 58 15.25 9.50 9.13
CA THR A 58 16.45 8.92 8.50
C THR A 58 16.15 8.23 7.18
N ARG A 59 14.99 7.55 7.05
CA ARG A 59 14.59 6.91 5.79
C ARG A 59 14.11 7.93 4.77
N ALA A 60 13.38 8.95 5.22
CA ALA A 60 12.98 10.07 4.36
C ALA A 60 14.19 10.79 3.77
N ASP A 61 15.27 10.97 4.54
CA ASP A 61 16.51 11.58 4.06
C ASP A 61 17.19 10.70 2.98
N ILE A 62 17.19 9.38 3.17
CA ILE A 62 17.67 8.43 2.15
C ILE A 62 16.82 8.54 0.88
N LEU A 63 15.50 8.54 1.00
CA LEU A 63 14.61 8.68 -0.16
C LEU A 63 14.84 9.99 -0.90
N ALA A 64 15.00 11.10 -0.19
CA ALA A 64 15.29 12.41 -0.79
C ALA A 64 16.59 12.40 -1.61
N SER A 65 17.61 11.67 -1.14
CA SER A 65 18.89 11.57 -1.84
C SER A 65 18.83 10.67 -3.09
N VAL A 66 18.04 9.58 -3.03
CA VAL A 66 17.96 8.59 -4.12
C VAL A 66 16.92 8.97 -5.18
N PHE A 67 15.79 9.53 -4.76
CA PHE A 67 14.64 9.85 -5.62
C PHE A 67 14.45 11.37 -5.73
N SER A 68 15.46 12.08 -6.22
CA SER A 68 15.48 13.55 -6.26
C SER A 68 14.35 14.18 -7.09
N SER A 69 13.75 13.44 -8.02
CA SER A 69 12.60 13.87 -8.83
C SER A 69 11.24 13.55 -8.21
N ALA A 70 11.20 12.76 -7.12
CA ALA A 70 9.96 12.40 -6.46
C ALA A 70 9.48 13.49 -5.50
N SER A 71 8.15 13.64 -5.37
CA SER A 71 7.56 14.39 -4.27
C SER A 71 7.64 13.58 -2.99
N LEU A 72 8.24 14.11 -1.94
CA LEU A 72 8.40 13.43 -0.66
C LEU A 72 7.56 14.10 0.44
N SER A 73 6.89 13.27 1.25
CA SER A 73 6.12 13.68 2.43
C SER A 73 6.44 12.82 3.64
N ARG A 74 6.01 13.28 4.85
CA ARG A 74 6.28 12.60 6.11
C ARG A 74 5.03 12.55 6.99
N PHE A 75 3.95 12.03 6.42
CA PHE A 75 2.66 11.91 7.11
C PHE A 75 2.46 10.51 7.71
N ASN A 76 1.54 10.39 8.67
CA ASN A 76 1.04 9.09 9.07
C ASN A 76 0.25 8.48 7.91
N ALA A 77 0.73 7.36 7.37
CA ALA A 77 0.15 6.72 6.20
C ALA A 77 -1.24 6.08 6.45
N GLU A 78 -1.65 5.90 7.71
CA GLU A 78 -3.02 5.51 8.05
C GLU A 78 -4.06 6.57 7.63
N GLN A 79 -3.61 7.81 7.42
CA GLN A 79 -4.42 8.98 7.06
C GLN A 79 -3.87 9.69 5.82
N ILE A 80 -3.23 8.97 4.91
CA ILE A 80 -2.57 9.56 3.75
C ILE A 80 -3.56 10.29 2.82
N ASP A 81 -4.80 9.85 2.75
CA ASP A 81 -5.86 10.49 1.98
C ASP A 81 -6.26 11.86 2.52
N ASP A 82 -6.12 12.10 3.81
CA ASP A 82 -6.41 13.39 4.43
C ASP A 82 -5.27 14.38 4.28
N TYR A 83 -4.02 13.91 4.38
CA TYR A 83 -2.84 14.77 4.44
C TYR A 83 -2.27 15.15 3.08
N LEU A 84 -2.35 14.29 2.08
CA LEU A 84 -1.84 14.64 0.75
C LEU A 84 -2.70 15.74 0.10
N PRO A 85 -2.06 16.71 -0.57
CA PRO A 85 -2.80 17.73 -1.32
C PRO A 85 -3.80 17.10 -2.30
N ARG A 86 -4.98 17.67 -2.45
CA ARG A 86 -6.06 17.13 -3.31
C ARG A 86 -5.65 16.93 -4.77
N LYS A 87 -4.70 17.73 -5.26
CA LYS A 87 -4.13 17.58 -6.62
C LYS A 87 -3.28 16.33 -6.82
N VAL A 88 -2.80 15.68 -5.74
CA VAL A 88 -2.06 14.42 -5.81
C VAL A 88 -3.08 13.30 -5.93
N LEU A 89 -3.30 12.82 -7.14
CA LEU A 89 -4.26 11.77 -7.48
C LEU A 89 -3.51 10.64 -8.22
N PRO A 90 -2.92 9.69 -7.49
CA PRO A 90 -2.13 8.62 -8.11
C PRO A 90 -3.02 7.67 -8.92
N SER A 91 -2.52 7.21 -10.07
CA SER A 91 -3.14 6.14 -10.87
C SER A 91 -2.73 4.75 -10.38
N VAL A 92 -1.59 4.65 -9.68
CA VAL A 92 -1.09 3.42 -9.09
C VAL A 92 -0.66 3.66 -7.65
N VAL A 93 -0.96 2.71 -6.77
CA VAL A 93 -0.41 2.63 -5.41
C VAL A 93 0.40 1.34 -5.28
N LEU A 94 1.64 1.46 -4.83
CA LEU A 94 2.45 0.33 -4.36
C LEU A 94 2.64 0.45 -2.86
N MET A 95 2.42 -0.62 -2.10
CA MET A 95 2.59 -0.52 -0.66
C MET A 95 2.98 -1.84 0.02
N ASN A 96 3.83 -1.71 1.03
CA ASN A 96 4.16 -2.74 2.01
C ASN A 96 4.07 -2.10 3.40
N PRO A 97 2.86 -1.87 3.93
CA PRO A 97 2.64 -1.20 5.20
C PRO A 97 3.09 -2.06 6.37
N PRO A 98 3.30 -1.49 7.57
CA PRO A 98 3.48 -2.28 8.77
C PRO A 98 2.24 -3.15 9.04
N PHE A 99 2.45 -4.44 9.33
CA PHE A 99 1.34 -5.39 9.53
C PHE A 99 0.67 -5.25 10.90
N SER A 100 1.40 -4.71 11.88
CA SER A 100 0.87 -4.38 13.21
C SER A 100 1.58 -3.17 13.76
N ALA A 101 0.89 -2.36 14.54
CA ALA A 101 1.47 -1.28 15.33
C ALA A 101 1.45 -1.68 16.82
N LYS A 102 2.53 -1.35 17.57
CA LYS A 102 2.47 -1.41 19.02
C LYS A 102 1.64 -0.21 19.50
N ALA A 103 0.53 -0.48 20.16
CA ALA A 103 -0.18 0.58 20.87
C ALA A 103 0.71 1.13 22.00
N ASN A 104 0.72 2.44 22.18
CA ASN A 104 1.46 3.09 23.27
C ASN A 104 0.93 2.74 24.67
N VAL A 105 -0.19 2.04 24.76
CA VAL A 105 -0.83 1.59 26.01
C VAL A 105 -1.20 0.11 25.83
N ALA A 106 -0.40 -0.78 26.40
CA ALA A 106 -0.66 -2.21 26.61
C ALA A 106 -1.47 -2.92 25.50
N GLY A 107 -0.88 -3.14 24.32
CA GLY A 107 -1.50 -3.97 23.29
C GLY A 107 -0.88 -3.80 21.91
N THR A 108 -1.16 -4.78 21.02
CA THR A 108 -0.83 -4.69 19.59
C THR A 108 -2.10 -4.29 18.84
N VAL A 109 -2.06 -3.21 18.07
CA VAL A 109 -3.16 -2.85 17.16
C VAL A 109 -3.10 -3.81 15.97
N ARG A 110 -4.13 -4.63 15.80
CA ARG A 110 -4.28 -5.54 14.66
C ARG A 110 -4.91 -4.79 13.48
N GLY A 111 -4.62 -5.23 12.27
CA GLY A 111 -5.23 -4.65 11.07
C GLY A 111 -4.70 -3.27 10.68
N THR A 112 -3.52 -2.87 11.17
CA THR A 112 -2.86 -1.62 10.78
C THR A 112 -2.62 -1.55 9.27
N ASP A 113 -2.23 -2.65 8.65
CA ASP A 113 -2.08 -2.79 7.20
C ASP A 113 -3.37 -2.44 6.45
N MET A 114 -4.54 -2.81 6.99
CA MET A 114 -5.83 -2.48 6.38
C MET A 114 -6.21 -1.01 6.53
N LEU A 115 -5.81 -0.33 7.60
CA LEU A 115 -5.99 1.11 7.75
C LEU A 115 -5.20 1.87 6.68
N HIS A 116 -3.93 1.50 6.50
CA HIS A 116 -3.07 2.04 5.44
C HIS A 116 -3.65 1.78 4.04
N LEU A 117 -4.10 0.54 3.78
CA LEU A 117 -4.69 0.14 2.51
C LEU A 117 -5.95 0.96 2.21
N THR A 118 -6.85 1.09 3.17
CA THR A 118 -8.11 1.83 3.00
C THR A 118 -7.85 3.30 2.69
N SER A 119 -6.93 3.93 3.41
CA SER A 119 -6.56 5.33 3.18
C SER A 119 -5.93 5.51 1.79
N ALA A 120 -4.99 4.65 1.41
CA ALA A 120 -4.37 4.70 0.09
C ALA A 120 -5.37 4.46 -1.05
N LEU A 121 -6.33 3.53 -0.87
CA LEU A 121 -7.38 3.24 -1.84
C LEU A 121 -8.32 4.44 -2.04
N ARG A 122 -8.66 5.16 -0.97
CA ARG A 122 -9.44 6.39 -1.08
C ARG A 122 -8.73 7.44 -1.92
N ARG A 123 -7.40 7.55 -1.75
CA ARG A 123 -6.56 8.49 -2.49
C ARG A 123 -6.33 8.10 -3.94
N LEU A 124 -6.40 6.82 -4.29
CA LEU A 124 -6.21 6.32 -5.63
C LEU A 124 -7.24 6.94 -6.59
N ALA A 125 -6.81 7.25 -7.81
CA ALA A 125 -7.71 7.74 -8.87
C ALA A 125 -8.79 6.69 -9.22
N PRO A 126 -10.00 7.09 -9.63
CA PRO A 126 -10.97 6.17 -10.22
C PRO A 126 -10.34 5.40 -11.40
N GLY A 127 -10.54 4.09 -11.44
CA GLY A 127 -9.91 3.20 -12.43
C GLY A 127 -8.43 2.90 -12.18
N GLY A 128 -7.84 3.42 -11.11
CA GLY A 128 -6.45 3.13 -10.73
C GLY A 128 -6.28 1.77 -10.05
N ARG A 129 -5.01 1.34 -9.92
CA ARG A 129 -4.63 0.04 -9.34
C ARG A 129 -3.80 0.19 -8.09
N LEU A 130 -4.15 -0.57 -7.05
CA LEU A 130 -3.40 -0.70 -5.81
C LEU A 130 -2.85 -2.11 -5.70
N VAL A 131 -1.54 -2.22 -5.45
CA VAL A 131 -0.88 -3.49 -5.13
C VAL A 131 -0.29 -3.40 -3.73
N ALA A 132 -0.74 -4.28 -2.85
CA ALA A 132 -0.36 -4.30 -1.45
C ALA A 132 0.27 -5.63 -1.04
N ILE A 133 1.36 -5.55 -0.29
CA ILE A 133 1.92 -6.65 0.49
C ILE A 133 1.43 -6.46 1.92
N THR A 134 0.63 -7.37 2.43
CA THR A 134 -0.02 -7.28 3.73
C THR A 134 0.20 -8.54 4.55
N SER A 135 -0.27 -8.57 5.79
CA SER A 135 -0.39 -9.79 6.58
C SER A 135 -1.14 -10.87 5.80
N ALA A 136 -0.74 -12.13 5.93
CA ALA A 136 -1.46 -13.26 5.32
C ALA A 136 -2.93 -13.34 5.76
N HIS A 137 -3.24 -12.79 6.93
CA HIS A 137 -4.60 -12.74 7.49
C HIS A 137 -5.47 -11.61 6.91
N CYS A 138 -4.90 -10.68 6.13
CA CYS A 138 -5.63 -9.57 5.49
C CYS A 138 -6.52 -10.09 4.35
N THR A 139 -7.62 -10.75 4.72
CA THR A 139 -8.61 -11.34 3.82
C THR A 139 -10.04 -11.07 4.32
N PRO A 140 -11.04 -11.06 3.42
CA PRO A 140 -12.44 -10.90 3.83
C PRO A 140 -12.95 -12.00 4.77
N ALA A 141 -12.33 -13.18 4.74
CA ALA A 141 -12.72 -14.31 5.58
C ALA A 141 -12.19 -14.21 7.03
N HIS A 142 -11.21 -13.34 7.29
CA HIS A 142 -10.64 -13.22 8.63
C HIS A 142 -11.44 -12.20 9.46
N PRO A 143 -11.87 -12.53 10.70
CA PRO A 143 -12.76 -11.67 11.50
C PRO A 143 -12.24 -10.25 11.72
N ASP A 144 -10.93 -10.09 11.96
CA ASP A 144 -10.31 -8.78 12.20
C ASP A 144 -10.36 -7.85 10.97
N TYR A 145 -10.62 -8.37 9.77
CA TYR A 145 -10.57 -7.63 8.50
C TYR A 145 -11.91 -7.57 7.76
N ALA A 146 -12.86 -8.47 8.08
CA ALA A 146 -14.12 -8.64 7.36
C ALA A 146 -14.88 -7.31 7.17
N ASP A 147 -15.10 -6.57 8.25
CA ASP A 147 -15.82 -5.29 8.22
C ASP A 147 -15.13 -4.23 7.36
N ALA A 148 -13.81 -4.23 7.35
CA ALA A 148 -13.06 -3.28 6.54
C ALA A 148 -13.17 -3.63 5.04
N PHE A 149 -13.15 -4.91 4.69
CA PHE A 149 -13.39 -5.35 3.30
C PHE A 149 -14.81 -5.01 2.84
N VAL A 150 -15.82 -5.19 3.68
CA VAL A 150 -17.20 -4.76 3.36
C VAL A 150 -17.24 -3.27 3.01
N LYS A 151 -16.51 -2.42 3.75
CA LYS A 151 -16.48 -0.97 3.50
C LYS A 151 -15.79 -0.57 2.19
N ILE A 152 -14.80 -1.34 1.72
CA ILE A 152 -14.08 -1.01 0.48
C ILE A 152 -14.71 -1.68 -0.76
N THR A 153 -15.53 -2.71 -0.60
CA THR A 153 -16.18 -3.44 -1.71
C THR A 153 -16.96 -2.52 -2.66
N PRO A 154 -17.72 -1.50 -2.19
CA PRO A 154 -18.42 -0.59 -3.11
C PRO A 154 -17.48 0.32 -3.92
N LEU A 155 -16.23 0.44 -3.52
CA LEU A 155 -15.25 1.34 -4.13
C LEU A 155 -14.25 0.61 -5.02
N SER A 156 -14.17 -0.72 -4.91
CA SER A 156 -13.05 -1.46 -5.47
C SER A 156 -13.39 -2.91 -5.77
N ARG A 157 -12.57 -3.51 -6.62
CA ARG A 157 -12.60 -4.94 -6.94
C ARG A 157 -11.24 -5.57 -6.66
N ILE A 158 -11.22 -6.66 -5.88
CA ILE A 158 -10.03 -7.49 -5.73
C ILE A 158 -9.85 -8.29 -7.02
N VAL A 159 -8.77 -8.02 -7.75
CA VAL A 159 -8.44 -8.69 -9.03
C VAL A 159 -7.65 -9.97 -8.76
N PHE A 160 -6.76 -9.91 -7.77
CA PHE A 160 -5.90 -11.03 -7.42
C PHE A 160 -5.53 -10.97 -5.94
N SER A 161 -5.44 -12.11 -5.29
CA SER A 161 -4.91 -12.20 -3.93
C SER A 161 -4.33 -13.58 -3.67
N ALA A 162 -3.05 -13.66 -3.27
CA ALA A 162 -2.36 -14.91 -2.97
C ALA A 162 -1.47 -14.79 -1.74
N ALA A 163 -1.44 -15.84 -0.92
CA ALA A 163 -0.46 -15.97 0.13
C ALA A 163 0.95 -16.12 -0.48
N LEU A 164 1.91 -15.46 0.13
CA LEU A 164 3.32 -15.54 -0.24
C LEU A 164 4.01 -16.63 0.58
N ASN A 165 5.11 -17.15 0.05
CA ASN A 165 5.93 -18.09 0.78
C ASN A 165 6.45 -17.42 2.08
N ASP A 166 6.33 -18.12 3.22
CA ASP A 166 6.78 -17.66 4.53
C ASP A 166 8.29 -17.32 4.60
N ARG A 167 9.07 -17.83 3.61
CA ARG A 167 10.50 -17.55 3.47
C ARG A 167 10.81 -16.22 2.78
N SER A 168 9.83 -15.58 2.15
CA SER A 168 10.05 -14.36 1.34
C SER A 168 10.74 -13.23 2.12
N PHE A 169 10.53 -13.13 3.42
CA PHE A 169 11.15 -12.11 4.27
C PHE A 169 12.30 -12.62 5.15
N ARG A 170 12.73 -13.90 5.04
CA ARG A 170 13.78 -14.47 5.90
C ARG A 170 15.12 -13.75 5.79
N ALA A 171 15.52 -13.36 4.60
CA ALA A 171 16.76 -12.60 4.38
C ALA A 171 16.76 -11.22 5.05
N HIS A 172 15.57 -10.73 5.42
CA HIS A 172 15.35 -9.44 6.09
C HIS A 172 15.05 -9.60 7.59
N GLY A 173 15.34 -10.77 8.16
CA GLY A 173 15.29 -11.01 9.61
C GLY A 173 13.90 -11.33 10.17
N THR A 174 12.94 -11.70 9.33
CA THR A 174 11.59 -12.10 9.78
C THR A 174 11.01 -13.22 8.91
N SER A 175 10.13 -14.03 9.50
CA SER A 175 9.35 -15.08 8.81
C SER A 175 7.85 -14.79 8.90
N ILE A 176 7.48 -13.54 8.65
CA ILE A 176 6.07 -13.12 8.71
C ILE A 176 5.33 -13.67 7.48
N ALA A 177 4.27 -14.44 7.73
CA ALA A 177 3.36 -14.86 6.68
C ALA A 177 2.66 -13.64 6.07
N SER A 178 2.78 -13.48 4.77
CA SER A 178 2.32 -12.31 4.02
C SER A 178 1.51 -12.71 2.80
N ARG A 179 0.90 -11.73 2.17
CA ARG A 179 0.00 -11.85 1.03
C ARG A 179 0.24 -10.71 0.06
N LEU A 180 0.21 -11.00 -1.23
CA LEU A 180 0.10 -10.00 -2.29
C LEU A 180 -1.36 -9.87 -2.72
N THR A 181 -1.87 -8.65 -2.72
CA THR A 181 -3.24 -8.37 -3.16
C THR A 181 -3.24 -7.24 -4.19
N VAL A 182 -3.94 -7.45 -5.31
CA VAL A 182 -4.16 -6.47 -6.37
C VAL A 182 -5.61 -6.03 -6.32
N ILE A 183 -5.84 -4.73 -6.24
CA ILE A 183 -7.16 -4.11 -6.11
C ILE A 183 -7.28 -3.02 -7.17
N ASP A 184 -8.31 -3.09 -8.01
CA ASP A 184 -8.68 -2.02 -8.92
C ASP A 184 -9.78 -1.15 -8.29
N LYS A 185 -9.58 0.17 -8.29
CA LYS A 185 -10.61 1.12 -7.86
C LYS A 185 -11.64 1.27 -8.97
N ILE A 186 -12.92 1.17 -8.62
CA ILE A 186 -14.02 1.28 -9.58
C ILE A 186 -14.05 2.71 -10.16
N ALA A 187 -14.10 2.81 -11.50
CA ALA A 187 -14.05 4.10 -12.19
C ALA A 187 -15.33 4.92 -11.97
N ASP A 188 -16.46 4.25 -11.80
CA ASP A 188 -17.77 4.87 -11.62
C ASP A 188 -18.56 4.19 -10.49
N ALA A 189 -18.28 4.61 -9.25
CA ALA A 189 -18.94 4.08 -8.07
C ALA A 189 -20.47 4.37 -8.03
N LYS A 190 -20.97 5.25 -8.92
CA LYS A 190 -22.41 5.55 -9.03
C LYS A 190 -23.16 4.54 -9.90
N ALA A 191 -22.47 3.85 -10.81
CA ALA A 191 -23.12 2.90 -11.72
C ALA A 191 -23.53 1.59 -11.04
N GLU A 192 -22.84 1.17 -9.98
CA GLU A 192 -23.17 -0.07 -9.25
C GLU A 192 -24.16 0.12 -8.11
N SER A 193 -24.32 1.33 -7.58
CA SER A 193 -25.32 1.61 -6.53
C SER A 193 -26.75 1.82 -7.07
N ALA A 194 -26.96 1.70 -8.37
CA ALA A 194 -28.28 1.89 -9.01
C ALA A 194 -29.13 0.60 -9.09
N VAL A 195 -28.73 -0.50 -8.46
CA VAL A 195 -29.51 -1.76 -8.46
C VAL A 195 -29.97 -2.08 -7.04
N PHE A 196 -30.73 -1.17 -6.45
CA PHE A 196 -31.70 -1.54 -5.41
C PHE A 196 -33.06 -1.64 -6.11
N HIS A 197 -33.48 -2.85 -6.41
CA HIS A 197 -34.87 -3.16 -6.70
C HIS A 197 -35.57 -3.50 -5.40
N ASP A 198 -36.53 -2.66 -4.99
CA ASP A 198 -37.52 -2.98 -3.96
C ASP A 198 -38.41 -4.15 -4.41
#